data_2e0226eba6ab8d19542983386d0e318b
#
_entry.id   2e0226eba6ab8d19542983386d0e318b
#
_cell.length_a   1.000
_cell.length_b   1.000
_cell.length_c   1.000
_cell.angle_alpha   90.00
_cell.angle_beta   90.00
_cell.angle_gamma   90.00
#
_symmetry.space_group_name_H-M   'P 1'
#
loop_
_entity.id
_entity.type
_entity.pdbx_description
1 polymer ?
#
loop_
_entity_poly.entity_id
_entity_poly.type
_entity_poly.pdbx_seq_one_letter_code
_entity_poly.pdbx_strand_id
1 'polypeptide(L)'
;MEYIGNAGQTYMPFEENIHVPTLPYTPPAKPEPPLPELRLNAMAQSRGWVLTMQSQHFLPGVTAEMLDWWWANMEKGYYLWAPGSHKRFSWVREPWKYGFVRSAHMISESVGEGLPVFGGSGVQINRLDMDWFPFTETLEHVIVEGVFNAKDEFVDMTVHMWQDAPGGCVHSTAAVMNPRISEPPAFVLEMLAKDPEAKLVPPSSTDHGEYEASRWPVFLPTLYGLWKDHPDPTQSVPCDLRVEKTGAERWQYRTPSGTPQL
;
A
#
# COMPACT_ATOMS: atom_id res chain seq x y z
N MET A 1 -12.63 -18.29 3.49
CA MET A 1 -12.76 -17.69 2.14
C MET A 1 -11.45 -17.99 1.43
N GLU A 2 -11.47 -18.88 0.41
CA GLU A 2 -10.28 -19.14 -0.38
C GLU A 2 -9.94 -17.85 -1.14
N TYR A 3 -8.70 -17.41 -1.03
CA TYR A 3 -8.18 -16.34 -1.86
C TYR A 3 -8.18 -16.83 -3.30
N ILE A 4 -9.13 -16.36 -4.08
CA ILE A 4 -9.08 -16.49 -5.52
C ILE A 4 -8.13 -15.39 -5.99
N GLY A 5 -6.82 -15.65 -5.89
CA GLY A 5 -5.84 -14.90 -6.63
C GLY A 5 -6.18 -14.98 -8.12
N ASN A 6 -5.76 -14.01 -8.92
CA ASN A 6 -5.81 -14.15 -10.37
C ASN A 6 -5.29 -15.51 -10.77
N ALA A 7 -6.02 -16.23 -11.62
CA ALA A 7 -5.56 -17.50 -12.16
C ALA A 7 -4.22 -17.25 -12.87
N GLY A 8 -3.13 -17.74 -12.30
CA GLY A 8 -1.76 -17.49 -12.77
C GLY A 8 -0.91 -16.61 -11.86
N GLN A 9 -1.48 -15.87 -10.90
CA GLN A 9 -0.70 -15.21 -9.87
C GLN A 9 -0.40 -16.20 -8.77
N THR A 10 0.76 -16.81 -8.85
CA THR A 10 1.27 -17.61 -7.75
C THR A 10 1.89 -16.62 -6.76
N TYR A 11 1.10 -16.21 -5.77
CA TYR A 11 1.70 -15.66 -4.57
C TYR A 11 2.61 -16.73 -4.03
N MET A 12 3.88 -16.41 -3.93
CA MET A 12 4.73 -17.21 -3.08
C MET A 12 4.07 -17.20 -1.71
N PRO A 13 3.63 -18.35 -1.18
CA PRO A 13 3.25 -18.40 0.20
C PRO A 13 4.47 -17.88 0.96
N PHE A 14 4.27 -16.83 1.74
CA PHE A 14 5.31 -16.37 2.63
C PHE A 14 5.62 -17.56 3.53
N GLU A 15 6.79 -18.18 3.36
CA GLU A 15 7.28 -19.15 4.31
C GLU A 15 7.47 -18.36 5.61
N GLU A 16 6.69 -18.68 6.63
CA GLU A 16 6.69 -17.99 7.94
C GLU A 16 8.09 -17.89 8.57
N ASN A 17 9.06 -18.61 8.03
CA ASN A 17 10.44 -18.69 8.49
C ASN A 17 11.45 -17.88 7.67
N ILE A 18 11.05 -17.16 6.63
CA ILE A 18 11.97 -16.24 5.94
C ILE A 18 12.09 -14.99 6.78
N HIS A 19 13.12 -14.95 7.62
CA HIS A 19 13.53 -13.72 8.28
C HIS A 19 14.10 -12.77 7.21
N VAL A 20 13.28 -11.86 6.72
CA VAL A 20 13.76 -10.74 5.90
C VAL A 20 14.49 -9.81 6.86
N PRO A 21 15.81 -9.62 6.72
CA PRO A 21 16.52 -8.71 7.60
C PRO A 21 15.88 -7.34 7.50
N THR A 22 15.53 -6.77 8.64
CA THR A 22 15.16 -5.37 8.76
C THR A 22 16.34 -4.56 8.26
N LEU A 23 16.17 -3.94 7.11
CA LEU A 23 17.15 -3.01 6.59
C LEU A 23 17.17 -1.79 7.53
N PRO A 24 18.34 -1.16 7.75
CA PRO A 24 18.37 0.03 8.57
C PRO A 24 17.36 1.04 7.99
N TYR A 25 16.39 1.42 8.84
CA TYR A 25 15.39 2.40 8.46
C TYR A 25 16.08 3.75 8.22
N THR A 26 15.94 4.24 7.02
CA THR A 26 16.30 5.61 6.69
C THR A 26 15.01 6.40 6.55
N PRO A 27 14.74 7.38 7.43
CA PRO A 27 13.55 8.20 7.30
C PRO A 27 13.45 8.79 5.90
N PRO A 28 12.26 8.80 5.28
CA PRO A 28 12.08 9.41 3.97
C PRO A 28 12.34 10.91 4.05
N ALA A 29 12.84 11.48 2.95
CA ALA A 29 13.01 12.92 2.85
C ALA A 29 11.65 13.63 2.95
N LYS A 30 11.63 14.77 3.63
CA LYS A 30 10.44 15.63 3.66
C LYS A 30 10.51 16.63 2.50
N PRO A 31 9.37 17.00 1.89
CA PRO A 31 9.38 18.02 0.83
C PRO A 31 9.78 19.39 1.38
N GLU A 32 10.50 20.17 0.58
CA GLU A 32 10.83 21.56 0.87
C GLU A 32 10.42 22.44 -0.33
N PRO A 33 9.52 23.41 -0.14
CA PRO A 33 8.78 23.72 1.10
C PRO A 33 7.77 22.61 1.46
N PRO A 34 7.36 22.51 2.74
CA PRO A 34 6.33 21.56 3.15
C PRO A 34 5.03 21.77 2.36
N LEU A 35 4.37 20.66 2.01
CA LEU A 35 3.02 20.74 1.43
C LEU A 35 2.02 21.28 2.45
N PRO A 36 0.92 21.91 1.98
CA PRO A 36 -0.14 22.39 2.86
C PRO A 36 -0.73 21.28 3.72
N GLU A 37 -1.16 21.63 4.92
CA GLU A 37 -1.94 20.74 5.78
C GLU A 37 -3.32 20.53 5.16
N LEU A 38 -3.74 19.25 5.08
CA LEU A 38 -5.02 18.88 4.49
C LEU A 38 -6.19 19.26 5.40
N ARG A 39 -7.25 19.77 4.78
CA ARG A 39 -8.51 20.10 5.46
C ARG A 39 -9.65 19.30 4.84
N LEU A 40 -10.47 18.70 5.71
CA LEU A 40 -11.67 18.00 5.29
C LEU A 40 -12.65 18.95 4.57
N ASN A 41 -13.18 18.50 3.44
CA ASN A 41 -14.20 19.22 2.70
C ASN A 41 -15.59 19.12 3.37
N ALA A 42 -16.56 19.86 2.86
CA ALA A 42 -17.91 19.93 3.41
C ALA A 42 -18.61 18.56 3.45
N MET A 43 -18.36 17.69 2.47
CA MET A 43 -18.92 16.34 2.42
C MET A 43 -18.40 15.49 3.58
N ALA A 44 -17.09 15.43 3.77
CA ALA A 44 -16.47 14.66 4.85
C ALA A 44 -16.88 15.20 6.24
N GLN A 45 -16.91 16.53 6.40
CA GLN A 45 -17.38 17.17 7.62
C GLN A 45 -18.85 16.83 7.93
N SER A 46 -19.74 16.88 6.95
CA SER A 46 -21.18 16.55 7.12
C SER A 46 -21.40 15.10 7.54
N ARG A 47 -20.52 14.20 7.08
CA ARG A 47 -20.52 12.79 7.47
C ARG A 47 -19.87 12.53 8.82
N GLY A 48 -19.23 13.56 9.41
CA GLY A 48 -18.54 13.47 10.68
C GLY A 48 -17.25 12.64 10.64
N TRP A 49 -16.62 12.56 9.46
CA TRP A 49 -15.36 11.88 9.30
C TRP A 49 -14.22 12.64 9.98
N VAL A 50 -13.18 11.95 10.36
CA VAL A 50 -12.01 12.54 11.05
C VAL A 50 -10.73 12.19 10.30
N LEU A 51 -9.88 13.20 10.12
CA LEU A 51 -8.51 13.00 9.66
C LEU A 51 -7.69 12.40 10.82
N THR A 52 -7.15 11.22 10.61
CA THR A 52 -6.39 10.49 11.65
C THR A 52 -4.89 10.51 11.42
N MET A 53 -4.45 10.69 10.17
CA MET A 53 -3.04 10.73 9.81
C MET A 53 -2.84 11.60 8.58
N GLN A 54 -1.73 12.30 8.52
CA GLN A 54 -1.16 12.90 7.31
C GLN A 54 0.36 12.78 7.36
N SER A 55 0.95 12.32 6.25
CA SER A 55 2.39 12.31 6.05
C SER A 55 2.75 12.88 4.68
N GLN A 56 3.95 13.46 4.56
CA GLN A 56 4.43 14.11 3.34
C GLN A 56 5.87 13.72 3.10
N HIS A 57 6.19 13.32 1.88
CA HIS A 57 7.50 12.80 1.52
C HIS A 57 7.97 13.36 0.18
N PHE A 58 9.28 13.54 0.06
CA PHE A 58 9.95 13.70 -1.21
C PHE A 58 10.59 12.36 -1.60
N LEU A 59 10.30 11.89 -2.79
CA LEU A 59 10.74 10.61 -3.33
C LEU A 59 11.80 10.84 -4.42
N PRO A 60 13.09 10.88 -4.09
CA PRO A 60 14.13 11.18 -5.07
C PRO A 60 14.20 10.10 -6.16
N GLY A 61 14.27 10.54 -7.44
CA GLY A 61 14.35 9.64 -8.59
C GLY A 61 13.08 8.90 -8.98
N VAL A 62 11.99 9.08 -8.22
CA VAL A 62 10.66 8.57 -8.56
C VAL A 62 9.92 9.64 -9.35
N THR A 63 9.13 9.27 -10.35
CA THR A 63 8.25 10.17 -11.10
C THR A 63 6.78 9.88 -10.80
N ALA A 64 5.90 10.84 -11.09
CA ALA A 64 4.46 10.65 -10.97
C ALA A 64 3.98 9.48 -11.84
N GLU A 65 4.52 9.33 -13.06
CA GLU A 65 4.21 8.21 -13.95
C GLU A 65 4.58 6.85 -13.34
N MET A 66 5.70 6.76 -12.61
CA MET A 66 6.08 5.53 -11.90
C MET A 66 5.08 5.17 -10.80
N LEU A 67 4.56 6.15 -10.08
CA LEU A 67 3.53 5.92 -9.08
C LEU A 67 2.18 5.55 -9.70
N ASP A 68 1.77 6.19 -10.82
CA ASP A 68 0.58 5.79 -11.57
C ASP A 68 0.66 4.32 -11.99
N TRP A 69 1.82 3.93 -12.53
CA TRP A 69 2.07 2.55 -12.91
C TRP A 69 2.04 1.61 -11.69
N TRP A 70 2.70 2.00 -10.59
CA TRP A 70 2.78 1.21 -9.36
C TRP A 70 1.40 0.85 -8.83
N TRP A 71 0.54 1.82 -8.71
CA TRP A 71 -0.80 1.61 -8.17
C TRP A 71 -1.68 0.70 -9.05
N ALA A 72 -1.36 0.55 -10.32
CA ALA A 72 -2.03 -0.37 -11.23
C ALA A 72 -1.36 -1.75 -11.29
N ASN A 73 -0.16 -1.92 -10.72
CA ASN A 73 0.70 -3.09 -10.86
C ASN A 73 1.31 -3.56 -9.54
N MET A 74 0.67 -3.27 -8.41
CA MET A 74 1.20 -3.55 -7.06
C MET A 74 1.59 -5.01 -6.87
N GLU A 75 0.90 -5.95 -7.50
CA GLU A 75 1.19 -7.39 -7.43
C GLU A 75 2.62 -7.74 -7.84
N LYS A 76 3.24 -6.89 -8.66
CA LYS A 76 4.60 -7.12 -9.16
C LYS A 76 5.69 -6.82 -8.13
N GLY A 77 5.37 -6.04 -7.10
CA GLY A 77 6.38 -5.59 -6.14
C GLY A 77 5.90 -5.33 -4.73
N TYR A 78 4.70 -5.79 -4.37
CA TYR A 78 4.10 -5.49 -3.07
C TYR A 78 5.03 -5.81 -1.88
N TYR A 79 5.77 -6.92 -1.95
CA TYR A 79 6.74 -7.28 -0.92
C TYR A 79 8.00 -6.41 -0.91
N LEU A 80 8.34 -5.77 -2.04
CA LEU A 80 9.46 -4.83 -2.13
C LEU A 80 9.14 -3.52 -1.42
N TRP A 81 7.86 -3.19 -1.33
CA TRP A 81 7.38 -1.94 -0.76
C TRP A 81 7.53 -1.90 0.77
N ALA A 82 7.18 -2.99 1.48
CA ALA A 82 7.48 -3.11 2.92
C ALA A 82 7.92 -4.54 3.27
N PRO A 83 9.20 -4.88 3.00
CA PRO A 83 9.74 -6.20 3.30
C PRO A 83 9.59 -6.57 4.78
N GLY A 84 9.09 -7.77 5.03
CA GLY A 84 8.82 -8.24 6.39
C GLY A 84 7.49 -7.78 6.99
N SER A 85 6.91 -6.68 6.51
CA SER A 85 5.56 -6.23 6.88
C SER A 85 4.49 -6.79 5.97
N HIS A 86 4.68 -6.65 4.65
CA HIS A 86 3.72 -7.13 3.67
C HIS A 86 3.75 -8.66 3.57
N LYS A 87 2.62 -9.31 3.82
CA LYS A 87 2.50 -10.77 3.87
C LYS A 87 1.77 -11.36 2.68
N ARG A 88 0.71 -10.69 2.22
CA ARG A 88 -0.11 -11.15 1.09
C ARG A 88 -0.66 -9.98 0.32
N PHE A 89 -0.77 -10.16 -0.99
CA PHE A 89 -1.48 -9.28 -1.90
C PHE A 89 -2.23 -10.12 -2.92
N SER A 90 -3.45 -9.76 -3.26
CA SER A 90 -4.18 -10.33 -4.40
C SER A 90 -5.21 -9.34 -4.94
N TRP A 91 -5.33 -9.27 -6.26
CA TRP A 91 -6.44 -8.55 -6.84
C TRP A 91 -7.76 -9.30 -6.59
N VAL A 92 -8.76 -8.59 -6.11
CA VAL A 92 -10.16 -9.02 -6.05
C VAL A 92 -10.89 -8.61 -7.33
N ARG A 93 -10.57 -7.41 -7.81
CA ARG A 93 -10.97 -6.86 -9.10
C ARG A 93 -9.75 -6.19 -9.73
N GLU A 94 -9.26 -6.77 -10.81
CA GLU A 94 -8.03 -6.31 -11.46
C GLU A 94 -8.24 -5.00 -12.22
N PRO A 95 -7.30 -4.03 -12.12
CA PRO A 95 -7.44 -2.73 -12.77
C PRO A 95 -7.56 -2.82 -14.29
N TRP A 96 -6.86 -3.74 -14.94
CA TRP A 96 -6.91 -3.92 -16.40
C TRP A 96 -8.21 -4.50 -16.93
N LYS A 97 -9.02 -5.11 -16.04
CA LYS A 97 -10.31 -5.73 -16.39
C LYS A 97 -11.50 -4.88 -15.98
N TYR A 98 -11.44 -4.27 -14.83
CA TYR A 98 -12.56 -3.52 -14.23
C TYR A 98 -12.38 -2.01 -14.27
N GLY A 99 -11.20 -1.53 -14.67
CA GLY A 99 -10.80 -0.14 -14.58
C GLY A 99 -10.17 0.21 -13.24
N PHE A 100 -9.30 1.21 -13.24
CA PHE A 100 -8.51 1.58 -12.08
C PHE A 100 -9.39 1.93 -10.87
N VAL A 101 -10.38 2.84 -11.03
CA VAL A 101 -11.30 3.30 -9.98
C VAL A 101 -12.21 2.20 -9.45
N ARG A 102 -12.42 1.12 -10.12
CA ARG A 102 -13.28 0.02 -9.65
C ARG A 102 -12.48 -1.19 -9.19
N SER A 103 -11.17 -1.10 -9.26
CA SER A 103 -10.31 -2.18 -8.80
C SER A 103 -10.40 -2.35 -7.28
N ALA A 104 -10.09 -3.54 -6.84
CA ALA A 104 -10.00 -3.86 -5.42
C ALA A 104 -8.94 -4.92 -5.22
N HIS A 105 -8.26 -4.84 -4.10
CA HIS A 105 -7.26 -5.82 -3.73
C HIS A 105 -7.44 -6.26 -2.27
N MET A 106 -6.88 -7.39 -1.96
CA MET A 106 -6.84 -7.96 -0.62
C MET A 106 -5.40 -7.93 -0.14
N ILE A 107 -5.18 -7.43 1.06
CA ILE A 107 -3.87 -7.38 1.70
C ILE A 107 -3.88 -8.09 3.05
N SER A 108 -2.69 -8.48 3.49
CA SER A 108 -2.41 -8.90 4.85
C SER A 108 -1.03 -8.39 5.22
N GLU A 109 -0.93 -7.68 6.34
CA GLU A 109 0.28 -6.98 6.76
C GLU A 109 0.57 -7.20 8.24
N SER A 110 1.83 -7.07 8.61
CA SER A 110 2.27 -6.95 9.99
C SER A 110 2.75 -5.52 10.21
N VAL A 111 2.05 -4.78 11.03
CA VAL A 111 2.35 -3.36 11.29
C VAL A 111 3.48 -3.13 12.31
N GLY A 112 4.29 -4.15 12.57
CA GLY A 112 5.47 -4.05 13.43
C GLY A 112 6.08 -5.42 13.73
N GLU A 113 7.36 -5.43 14.11
CA GLU A 113 8.04 -6.67 14.50
C GLU A 113 7.38 -7.26 15.76
N GLY A 114 6.98 -8.52 15.68
CA GLY A 114 6.29 -9.22 16.78
C GLY A 114 4.82 -8.84 16.98
N LEU A 115 4.27 -7.92 16.19
CA LEU A 115 2.85 -7.59 16.23
C LEU A 115 2.03 -8.58 15.40
N PRO A 116 0.74 -8.78 15.78
CA PRO A 116 -0.15 -9.65 15.02
C PRO A 116 -0.23 -9.20 13.55
N VAL A 117 -0.33 -10.19 12.65
CA VAL A 117 -0.60 -9.91 11.25
C VAL A 117 -1.97 -9.22 11.14
N PHE A 118 -1.97 -7.99 10.69
CA PHE A 118 -3.17 -7.24 10.39
C PHE A 118 -3.94 -7.95 9.27
N GLY A 119 -5.19 -8.30 9.55
CA GLY A 119 -5.99 -9.05 8.61
C GLY A 119 -5.49 -10.47 8.36
N GLY A 120 -5.49 -11.35 9.35
CA GLY A 120 -5.16 -12.75 9.15
C GLY A 120 -5.98 -13.41 8.05
N SER A 121 -7.24 -13.00 7.87
CA SER A 121 -8.13 -13.32 6.75
C SER A 121 -7.99 -12.38 5.53
N GLY A 122 -7.22 -11.29 5.65
CA GLY A 122 -7.09 -10.23 4.67
C GLY A 122 -8.04 -9.06 4.87
N VAL A 123 -7.59 -7.87 4.45
CA VAL A 123 -8.40 -6.65 4.37
C VAL A 123 -8.62 -6.32 2.92
N GLN A 124 -9.89 -6.16 2.50
CA GLN A 124 -10.20 -5.72 1.16
C GLN A 124 -10.14 -4.19 1.08
N ILE A 125 -9.27 -3.70 0.22
CA ILE A 125 -9.12 -2.29 -0.13
C ILE A 125 -9.85 -2.06 -1.46
N ASN A 126 -10.74 -1.09 -1.50
CA ASN A 126 -11.51 -0.74 -2.68
C ASN A 126 -11.07 0.62 -3.20
N ARG A 127 -10.81 0.74 -4.49
CA ARG A 127 -10.52 2.02 -5.12
C ARG A 127 -11.81 2.73 -5.46
N LEU A 128 -11.93 3.92 -4.92
CA LEU A 128 -13.13 4.75 -4.99
C LEU A 128 -12.94 5.86 -6.03
N ASP A 129 -14.04 6.41 -6.50
CA ASP A 129 -14.03 7.57 -7.39
C ASP A 129 -13.82 8.88 -6.60
N MET A 130 -13.63 9.99 -7.32
CA MET A 130 -13.38 11.30 -6.73
C MET A 130 -14.57 11.87 -5.94
N ASP A 131 -15.77 11.30 -6.06
CA ASP A 131 -16.92 11.70 -5.25
C ASP A 131 -16.71 11.36 -3.75
N TRP A 132 -15.78 10.45 -3.48
CA TRP A 132 -15.35 10.07 -2.13
C TRP A 132 -14.19 10.92 -1.60
N PHE A 133 -13.54 11.72 -2.43
CA PHE A 133 -12.37 12.49 -2.04
C PHE A 133 -12.69 13.45 -0.89
N PRO A 134 -12.01 13.34 0.27
CA PRO A 134 -12.47 13.97 1.51
C PRO A 134 -11.88 15.36 1.77
N PHE A 135 -10.98 15.88 0.91
CA PHE A 135 -10.23 17.09 1.19
C PHE A 135 -10.63 18.25 0.29
N THR A 136 -10.23 19.47 0.66
CA THR A 136 -10.42 20.70 -0.13
C THR A 136 -9.31 20.91 -1.15
N GLU A 137 -8.15 20.32 -0.92
CA GLU A 137 -6.93 20.50 -1.73
C GLU A 137 -6.42 19.15 -2.21
N THR A 138 -5.82 19.10 -3.36
CA THR A 138 -5.23 17.89 -3.95
C THR A 138 -3.92 18.21 -4.66
N LEU A 139 -3.10 17.18 -4.89
CA LEU A 139 -2.01 17.20 -5.86
C LEU A 139 -2.52 16.76 -7.24
N GLU A 140 -1.64 16.72 -8.25
CA GLU A 140 -2.03 16.42 -9.63
C GLU A 140 -2.59 15.01 -9.79
N HIS A 141 -2.03 14.04 -9.07
CA HIS A 141 -2.43 12.65 -9.09
C HIS A 141 -3.01 12.24 -7.74
N VAL A 142 -4.10 11.49 -7.77
CA VAL A 142 -4.83 11.06 -6.57
C VAL A 142 -5.33 9.65 -6.72
N ILE A 143 -5.23 8.87 -5.66
CA ILE A 143 -6.07 7.69 -5.45
C ILE A 143 -6.80 7.78 -4.11
N VAL A 144 -8.01 7.27 -4.10
CA VAL A 144 -8.84 7.16 -2.91
C VAL A 144 -9.11 5.67 -2.67
N GLU A 145 -8.67 5.17 -1.55
CA GLU A 145 -8.79 3.75 -1.18
C GLU A 145 -9.62 3.63 0.09
N GLY A 146 -10.65 2.79 0.07
CA GLY A 146 -11.58 2.68 1.19
C GLY A 146 -11.81 1.25 1.65
N VAL A 147 -12.01 1.11 2.95
CA VAL A 147 -12.41 -0.13 3.63
C VAL A 147 -13.85 -0.03 4.07
N PHE A 148 -14.60 -1.10 3.86
CA PHE A 148 -15.99 -1.23 4.29
C PHE A 148 -16.15 -2.44 5.21
N ASN A 149 -17.09 -2.35 6.15
CA ASN A 149 -17.44 -3.49 6.99
C ASN A 149 -18.42 -4.45 6.27
N ALA A 150 -18.82 -5.52 6.94
CA ALA A 150 -19.75 -6.51 6.39
C ALA A 150 -21.16 -5.98 6.08
N LYS A 151 -21.48 -4.78 6.55
CA LYS A 151 -22.75 -4.08 6.28
C LYS A 151 -22.63 -3.02 5.19
N ASP A 152 -21.52 -3.00 4.45
CA ASP A 152 -21.19 -1.97 3.46
C ASP A 152 -21.10 -0.54 4.05
N GLU A 153 -20.89 -0.43 5.37
CA GLU A 153 -20.61 0.87 5.97
C GLU A 153 -19.13 1.24 5.74
N PHE A 154 -18.89 2.46 5.33
CA PHE A 154 -17.57 3.01 5.20
C PHE A 154 -16.87 3.06 6.58
N VAL A 155 -15.69 2.47 6.67
CA VAL A 155 -14.88 2.37 7.90
C VAL A 155 -13.78 3.41 7.91
N ASP A 156 -12.88 3.29 6.97
CA ASP A 156 -11.75 4.19 6.80
C ASP A 156 -11.36 4.32 5.32
N MET A 157 -10.50 5.27 5.08
CA MET A 157 -9.99 5.59 3.75
C MET A 157 -8.54 6.04 3.87
N THR A 158 -7.74 5.57 2.96
CA THR A 158 -6.42 6.14 2.71
C THR A 158 -6.45 6.89 1.38
N VAL A 159 -5.95 8.10 1.39
CA VAL A 159 -5.79 8.92 0.20
C VAL A 159 -4.30 9.10 -0.05
N HIS A 160 -3.85 8.73 -1.24
CA HIS A 160 -2.50 9.02 -1.70
C HIS A 160 -2.57 10.05 -2.81
N MET A 161 -1.70 11.05 -2.72
CA MET A 161 -1.61 12.13 -3.70
C MET A 161 -0.15 12.35 -4.05
N TRP A 162 0.13 12.66 -5.32
CA TRP A 162 1.50 12.92 -5.74
C TRP A 162 1.54 13.84 -6.95
N GLN A 163 2.71 14.43 -7.18
CA GLN A 163 3.04 15.20 -8.37
C GLN A 163 4.56 15.28 -8.55
N ASP A 164 4.99 15.49 -9.78
CA ASP A 164 6.41 15.67 -10.06
C ASP A 164 6.98 16.92 -9.38
N ALA A 165 8.23 16.80 -8.97
CA ALA A 165 9.02 17.89 -8.41
C ALA A 165 10.48 17.77 -8.91
N PRO A 166 11.27 18.86 -8.86
CA PRO A 166 12.67 18.80 -9.30
C PRO A 166 13.47 17.69 -8.62
N GLY A 167 13.92 16.72 -9.40
CA GLY A 167 14.73 15.59 -8.93
C GLY A 167 13.94 14.41 -8.35
N GLY A 168 12.60 14.42 -8.41
CA GLY A 168 11.78 13.35 -7.89
C GLY A 168 10.29 13.66 -7.93
N CYS A 169 9.57 13.16 -6.95
CA CYS A 169 8.14 13.32 -6.79
C CYS A 169 7.82 13.71 -5.33
N VAL A 170 6.90 14.63 -5.12
CA VAL A 170 6.31 14.85 -3.79
C VAL A 170 5.09 13.95 -3.64
N HIS A 171 4.96 13.35 -2.47
CA HIS A 171 3.88 12.43 -2.15
C HIS A 171 3.28 12.78 -0.80
N SER A 172 1.97 12.73 -0.71
CA SER A 172 1.21 12.90 0.54
C SER A 172 0.27 11.73 0.73
N THR A 173 0.29 11.16 1.93
CA THR A 173 -0.67 10.14 2.37
C THR A 173 -1.49 10.71 3.51
N ALA A 174 -2.78 10.47 3.48
CA ALA A 174 -3.68 10.84 4.57
C ALA A 174 -4.70 9.74 4.84
N ALA A 175 -5.00 9.50 6.10
CA ALA A 175 -6.04 8.57 6.50
C ALA A 175 -7.24 9.31 7.11
N VAL A 176 -8.44 8.89 6.72
CA VAL A 176 -9.70 9.44 7.19
C VAL A 176 -10.58 8.31 7.71
N MET A 177 -11.07 8.43 8.92
CA MET A 177 -11.89 7.41 9.57
C MET A 177 -13.32 7.89 9.77
N ASN A 178 -14.27 6.96 9.67
CA ASN A 178 -15.66 7.16 10.08
C ASN A 178 -15.86 6.67 11.53
N PRO A 179 -15.99 7.56 12.51
CA PRO A 179 -16.19 7.16 13.91
C PRO A 179 -17.62 6.65 14.22
N ARG A 180 -18.52 6.64 13.21
CA ARG A 180 -19.94 6.32 13.39
C ARG A 180 -20.34 4.97 12.83
N ILE A 181 -19.39 4.06 12.62
CA ILE A 181 -19.68 2.71 12.15
C ILE A 181 -20.48 1.92 13.21
N SER A 182 -21.43 1.11 12.76
CA SER A 182 -22.27 0.31 13.66
C SER A 182 -21.55 -0.95 14.16
N GLU A 183 -20.59 -1.46 13.39
CA GLU A 183 -19.80 -2.65 13.71
C GLU A 183 -18.35 -2.47 13.26
N PRO A 184 -17.37 -2.86 14.08
CA PRO A 184 -15.99 -2.91 13.65
C PRO A 184 -15.84 -3.88 12.46
N PRO A 185 -14.90 -3.62 11.52
CA PRO A 185 -14.60 -4.57 10.47
C PRO A 185 -14.05 -5.88 11.02
N ALA A 186 -14.19 -6.98 10.28
CA ALA A 186 -13.85 -8.32 10.73
C ALA A 186 -12.41 -8.44 11.24
N PHE A 187 -11.45 -7.79 10.58
CA PHE A 187 -10.05 -7.81 10.99
C PHE A 187 -9.81 -7.15 12.37
N VAL A 188 -10.61 -6.12 12.70
CA VAL A 188 -10.57 -5.49 14.04
C VAL A 188 -11.10 -6.45 15.09
N LEU A 189 -12.20 -7.14 14.80
CA LEU A 189 -12.76 -8.15 15.69
C LEU A 189 -11.80 -9.32 15.91
N GLU A 190 -11.11 -9.77 14.87
CA GLU A 190 -10.08 -10.82 14.97
C GLU A 190 -8.89 -10.37 15.83
N MET A 191 -8.47 -9.12 15.68
CA MET A 191 -7.40 -8.53 16.49
C MET A 191 -7.80 -8.44 17.96
N LEU A 192 -8.98 -7.91 18.27
CA LEU A 192 -9.52 -7.83 19.64
C LEU A 192 -9.76 -9.20 20.26
N ALA A 193 -10.10 -10.21 19.47
CA ALA A 193 -10.25 -11.59 19.95
C ALA A 193 -8.91 -12.22 20.37
N LYS A 194 -7.81 -11.79 19.75
CA LYS A 194 -6.44 -12.24 20.08
C LYS A 194 -5.83 -11.44 21.23
N ASP A 195 -6.09 -10.15 21.25
CA ASP A 195 -5.62 -9.19 22.26
C ASP A 195 -6.74 -8.20 22.60
N PRO A 196 -7.55 -8.47 23.66
CA PRO A 196 -8.62 -7.57 24.09
C PRO A 196 -8.16 -6.19 24.54
N GLU A 197 -6.89 -6.03 24.87
CA GLU A 197 -6.25 -4.78 25.28
C GLU A 197 -5.65 -4.01 24.10
N ALA A 198 -5.71 -4.59 22.87
CA ALA A 198 -5.17 -3.96 21.68
C ALA A 198 -5.80 -2.58 21.46
N LYS A 199 -4.96 -1.56 21.35
CA LYS A 199 -5.40 -0.22 20.97
C LYS A 199 -5.75 -0.24 19.49
N LEU A 200 -6.96 0.19 19.14
CA LEU A 200 -7.50 0.24 17.78
C LEU A 200 -6.78 1.24 16.86
N VAL A 201 -5.93 2.08 17.42
CA VAL A 201 -5.03 2.95 16.63
C VAL A 201 -3.65 2.33 16.71
N PRO A 202 -3.18 1.68 15.64
CA PRO A 202 -1.81 1.18 15.64
C PRO A 202 -0.86 2.36 15.83
N PRO A 203 0.00 2.36 16.86
CA PRO A 203 1.02 3.42 17.02
C PRO A 203 1.97 3.49 15.81
N SER A 204 1.96 2.45 14.99
CA SER A 204 2.86 2.20 13.88
C SER A 204 2.31 2.57 12.49
N SER A 205 1.07 3.07 12.38
CA SER A 205 0.53 3.39 11.05
C SER A 205 1.34 4.48 10.35
N THR A 206 1.80 5.49 11.11
CA THR A 206 2.68 6.52 10.58
C THR A 206 4.06 5.95 10.24
N ASP A 207 4.65 5.14 11.12
CA ASP A 207 5.96 4.53 10.91
C ASP A 207 5.93 3.54 9.74
N HIS A 208 4.84 2.79 9.59
CA HIS A 208 4.65 1.87 8.45
C HIS A 208 4.56 2.65 7.13
N GLY A 209 3.73 3.67 7.04
CA GLY A 209 3.62 4.52 5.84
C GLY A 209 4.91 5.30 5.53
N GLU A 210 5.67 5.71 6.55
CA GLU A 210 7.00 6.29 6.35
C GLU A 210 8.00 5.26 5.83
N TYR A 211 7.95 4.03 6.33
CA TYR A 211 8.77 2.94 5.83
C TYR A 211 8.46 2.65 4.36
N GLU A 212 7.20 2.50 4.00
CA GLU A 212 6.75 2.34 2.62
C GLU A 212 7.24 3.47 1.71
N ALA A 213 7.07 4.72 2.13
CA ALA A 213 7.52 5.88 1.36
C ALA A 213 9.04 5.87 1.15
N SER A 214 9.82 5.45 2.15
CA SER A 214 11.28 5.34 2.05
C SER A 214 11.73 4.29 1.03
N ARG A 215 10.86 3.32 0.72
CA ARG A 215 11.18 2.19 -0.15
C ARG A 215 10.98 2.48 -1.64
N TRP A 216 10.02 3.31 -2.03
CA TRP A 216 9.77 3.61 -3.44
C TRP A 216 11.02 4.06 -4.20
N PRO A 217 11.86 5.01 -3.70
CA PRO A 217 13.10 5.37 -4.38
C PRO A 217 14.09 4.21 -4.56
N VAL A 218 14.01 3.19 -3.71
CA VAL A 218 14.95 2.06 -3.73
C VAL A 218 14.61 1.06 -4.83
N PHE A 219 13.34 0.74 -5.03
CA PHE A 219 12.95 -0.35 -5.93
C PHE A 219 12.13 0.10 -7.16
N LEU A 220 11.33 1.15 -7.02
CA LEU A 220 10.32 1.48 -8.02
C LEU A 220 10.90 1.87 -9.40
N PRO A 221 11.97 2.69 -9.48
CA PRO A 221 12.56 3.02 -10.79
C PRO A 221 13.04 1.78 -11.55
N THR A 222 13.63 0.82 -10.85
CA THR A 222 14.11 -0.43 -11.45
C THR A 222 12.96 -1.33 -11.85
N LEU A 223 11.99 -1.52 -10.97
CA LEU A 223 10.81 -2.34 -11.24
C LEU A 223 10.00 -1.80 -12.42
N TYR A 224 9.76 -0.48 -12.43
CA TYR A 224 9.10 0.21 -13.54
C TYR A 224 9.86 0.02 -14.86
N GLY A 225 11.18 0.21 -14.86
CA GLY A 225 12.03 0.02 -16.03
C GLY A 225 11.95 -1.39 -16.63
N LEU A 226 11.76 -2.42 -15.77
CA LEU A 226 11.58 -3.80 -16.21
C LEU A 226 10.24 -4.04 -16.92
N TRP A 227 9.18 -3.39 -16.42
CA TRP A 227 7.82 -3.77 -16.77
C TRP A 227 7.11 -2.82 -17.71
N LYS A 228 7.49 -1.53 -17.76
CA LYS A 228 6.76 -0.50 -18.49
C LYS A 228 6.52 -0.82 -19.96
N ASP A 229 7.46 -1.51 -20.58
CA ASP A 229 7.41 -1.89 -22.00
C ASP A 229 7.10 -3.38 -22.21
N HIS A 230 6.68 -4.09 -21.15
CA HIS A 230 6.37 -5.50 -21.26
C HIS A 230 5.16 -5.74 -22.14
N PRO A 231 5.23 -6.65 -23.13
CA PRO A 231 4.16 -6.85 -24.12
C PRO A 231 2.86 -7.38 -23.51
N ASP A 232 2.93 -8.00 -22.35
CA ASP A 232 1.76 -8.43 -21.58
C ASP A 232 1.83 -7.85 -20.16
N PRO A 233 1.22 -6.66 -19.91
CA PRO A 233 1.21 -6.04 -18.60
C PRO A 233 0.39 -6.84 -17.57
N THR A 234 -0.44 -7.80 -18.03
CA THR A 234 -1.24 -8.66 -17.15
C THR A 234 -0.50 -9.90 -16.73
N GLN A 235 0.68 -10.15 -17.30
CA GLN A 235 1.50 -11.30 -16.94
C GLN A 235 1.92 -11.17 -15.48
N SER A 236 1.46 -12.13 -14.70
CA SER A 236 1.93 -12.31 -13.33
C SER A 236 3.32 -12.89 -13.34
N VAL A 237 4.25 -12.20 -12.71
CA VAL A 237 5.58 -12.74 -12.47
C VAL A 237 5.71 -13.06 -10.99
N PRO A 238 6.00 -14.31 -10.61
CA PRO A 238 6.33 -14.61 -9.23
C PRO A 238 7.57 -13.82 -8.82
N CYS A 239 7.41 -12.94 -7.83
CA CYS A 239 8.54 -12.32 -7.15
C CYS A 239 9.15 -13.34 -6.20
N ASP A 240 10.28 -13.92 -6.55
CA ASP A 240 11.11 -14.64 -5.57
C ASP A 240 12.05 -13.62 -4.90
N LEU A 241 11.60 -13.04 -3.81
CA LEU A 241 12.37 -12.11 -3.01
C LEU A 241 13.38 -12.88 -2.17
N ARG A 242 14.59 -13.02 -2.67
CA ARG A 242 15.73 -13.43 -1.87
C ARG A 242 16.56 -12.21 -1.53
N VAL A 243 16.53 -11.82 -0.27
CA VAL A 243 17.49 -10.86 0.27
C VAL A 243 18.79 -11.62 0.55
N GLU A 244 19.80 -11.43 -0.28
CA GLU A 244 21.13 -11.97 -0.01
C GLU A 244 21.80 -11.22 1.16
N LYS A 245 22.33 -11.95 2.14
CA LYS A 245 23.03 -11.44 3.32
C LYS A 245 24.41 -10.85 3.03
N THR A 246 24.62 -10.18 1.93
CA THR A 246 25.96 -9.68 1.55
C THR A 246 26.23 -8.23 1.94
N GLY A 247 25.41 -7.63 2.81
CA GLY A 247 25.60 -6.26 3.26
C GLY A 247 25.22 -5.16 2.24
N ALA A 248 24.94 -5.53 1.00
CA ALA A 248 24.31 -4.68 -0.01
C ALA A 248 22.91 -5.23 -0.29
N GLU A 249 21.92 -4.37 -0.30
CA GLU A 249 20.57 -4.71 -0.70
C GLU A 249 20.57 -5.12 -2.18
N ARG A 250 20.68 -6.40 -2.45
CA ARG A 250 20.46 -6.93 -3.79
C ARG A 250 19.11 -7.63 -3.83
N TRP A 251 18.17 -6.98 -4.46
CA TRP A 251 16.89 -7.54 -4.78
C TRP A 251 17.06 -8.49 -5.96
N GLN A 252 16.73 -9.76 -5.78
CA GLN A 252 16.63 -10.69 -6.89
C GLN A 252 15.16 -10.84 -7.26
N TYR A 253 14.79 -10.26 -8.39
CA TYR A 253 13.53 -10.47 -9.04
C TYR A 253 13.69 -11.66 -9.99
N ARG A 254 12.99 -12.78 -9.72
CA ARG A 254 13.10 -13.97 -10.56
C ARG A 254 11.83 -14.16 -11.38
N THR A 255 12.00 -14.38 -12.68
CA THR A 255 10.94 -14.95 -13.51
C THR A 255 10.67 -16.41 -13.13
N PRO A 256 9.51 -16.99 -13.55
CA PRO A 256 9.21 -18.39 -13.34
C PRO A 256 10.30 -19.37 -13.80
N SER A 257 11.14 -18.96 -14.75
CA SER A 257 12.29 -19.74 -15.24
C SER A 257 13.49 -19.71 -14.30
N GLY A 258 13.44 -18.93 -13.21
CA GLY A 258 14.55 -18.80 -12.27
C GLY A 258 15.72 -17.95 -12.77
N THR A 259 15.60 -17.32 -13.94
CA THR A 259 16.64 -16.43 -14.48
C THR A 259 16.51 -15.05 -13.85
N PRO A 260 17.55 -14.51 -13.17
CA PRO A 260 17.56 -13.14 -12.70
C PRO A 260 17.44 -12.18 -13.89
N GLN A 261 16.56 -11.19 -13.78
CA GLN A 261 16.38 -10.16 -14.83
C GLN A 261 16.90 -8.77 -14.40
N LEU A 262 17.52 -8.68 -13.23
CA LEU A 262 18.16 -7.46 -12.73
C LEU A 262 19.66 -7.59 -12.72
#